data_d71e1c1be7cbdd014925b3a086d534a6
#
_entry.id   d71e1c1be7cbdd014925b3a086d534a6
#
_cell.length_a   1.000
_cell.length_b   1.000
_cell.length_c   1.000
_cell.angle_alpha   90.00
_cell.angle_beta   90.00
_cell.angle_gamma   90.00
#
_symmetry.space_group_name_H-M   'P 1'
#
loop_
_entity.id
_entity.type
_entity.pdbx_description
1 polymer ?
#
loop_
_entity_poly.entity_id
_entity_poly.type
_entity_poly.pdbx_seq_one_letter_code
_entity_poly.pdbx_strand_id
1 'polypeptide(L)'
;LWKQFIDVSISHSEEVYDKLNVSLTRKDIMGESAYNDDLANVVAELKEKGIAVEDQGAQVVFIPELADKEGNPAVYIVQKSGGGYLYATTDLAAIRYRSGTLNADRTLILTDARQALHFKQTEIVGRKAGFMKPEQSYEHCPFGMMLGSDGKPFKTRSGGTVKLVELLDEAVERAAKLLAQRDTELSEDELNAVARKVGIGAVKYADLSKNRTTDYMFNWDTMLSFEGNTAPYLQYAFTRVQSLFRKADVAPTQLSQAIHIEHPQEHALAVQLLQFEEQLAVVARDATPHVLCSYLYDLASHFMSFYEACPILKDDVDSNTRQSRLALSALVAKQLKLGLDLLGIETLDKM
;
A
#
# COMPACT_ATOMS: atom_id res chain seq x y z
N LEU A 1 11.70 -32.02 -6.59
CA LEU A 1 12.37 -31.19 -5.57
C LEU A 1 12.05 -29.70 -5.77
N TRP A 2 12.44 -29.07 -6.91
CA TRP A 2 12.22 -27.63 -7.13
C TRP A 2 10.75 -27.21 -6.97
N LYS A 3 9.79 -27.93 -7.58
CA LYS A 3 8.36 -27.65 -7.44
C LYS A 3 7.89 -27.71 -5.97
N GLN A 4 8.39 -28.68 -5.20
CA GLN A 4 8.08 -28.81 -3.77
C GLN A 4 8.58 -27.62 -2.95
N PHE A 5 9.81 -27.14 -3.24
CA PHE A 5 10.35 -25.95 -2.57
C PHE A 5 9.55 -24.69 -2.92
N ILE A 6 9.15 -24.52 -4.17
CA ILE A 6 8.29 -23.40 -4.59
C ILE A 6 6.95 -23.45 -3.89
N ASP A 7 6.29 -24.62 -3.83
CA ASP A 7 5.00 -24.77 -3.15
C ASP A 7 5.09 -24.41 -1.66
N VAL A 8 6.14 -24.83 -0.97
CA VAL A 8 6.37 -24.47 0.44
C VAL A 8 6.59 -22.95 0.59
N SER A 9 7.40 -22.35 -0.28
CA SER A 9 7.67 -20.91 -0.25
C SER A 9 6.42 -20.09 -0.52
N ILE A 10 5.59 -20.52 -1.48
CA ILE A 10 4.32 -19.85 -1.79
C ILE A 10 3.37 -19.95 -0.60
N SER A 11 3.24 -21.15 0.02
CA SER A 11 2.35 -21.31 1.18
C SER A 11 2.74 -20.43 2.35
N HIS A 12 4.05 -20.26 2.63
CA HIS A 12 4.51 -19.32 3.65
C HIS A 12 4.21 -17.86 3.27
N SER A 13 4.30 -17.51 1.98
CA SER A 13 3.93 -16.16 1.53
C SER A 13 2.43 -15.91 1.64
N GLU A 14 1.60 -16.91 1.33
CA GLU A 14 0.14 -16.86 1.49
C GLU A 14 -0.24 -16.61 2.96
N GLU A 15 0.41 -17.28 3.92
CA GLU A 15 0.19 -17.04 5.36
C GLU A 15 0.43 -15.58 5.74
N VAL A 16 1.50 -14.98 5.22
CA VAL A 16 1.79 -13.55 5.47
C VAL A 16 0.78 -12.64 4.78
N TYR A 17 0.37 -12.96 3.55
CA TYR A 17 -0.64 -12.20 2.82
C TYR A 17 -2.00 -12.23 3.51
N ASP A 18 -2.42 -13.39 4.02
CA ASP A 18 -3.66 -13.54 4.80
C ASP A 18 -3.62 -12.68 6.08
N LYS A 19 -2.49 -12.70 6.80
CA LYS A 19 -2.31 -11.86 8.00
C LYS A 19 -2.40 -10.37 7.66
N LEU A 20 -1.84 -9.95 6.52
CA LEU A 20 -1.83 -8.56 6.06
C LEU A 20 -3.11 -8.12 5.35
N ASN A 21 -4.12 -8.98 5.23
CA ASN A 21 -5.34 -8.69 4.46
C ASN A 21 -5.02 -8.29 3.01
N VAL A 22 -4.11 -9.03 2.36
CA VAL A 22 -3.77 -8.86 0.95
C VAL A 22 -4.73 -9.67 0.10
N SER A 23 -5.30 -9.05 -0.93
CA SER A 23 -6.30 -9.69 -1.81
C SER A 23 -5.70 -10.56 -2.92
N LEU A 24 -4.37 -10.57 -3.09
CA LEU A 24 -3.67 -11.39 -4.10
C LEU A 24 -3.73 -12.88 -3.74
N THR A 25 -3.82 -13.71 -4.77
CA THR A 25 -3.92 -15.17 -4.68
C THR A 25 -2.84 -15.85 -5.51
N ARG A 26 -2.72 -17.17 -5.43
CA ARG A 26 -1.81 -17.94 -6.29
C ARG A 26 -1.97 -17.66 -7.78
N LYS A 27 -3.14 -17.26 -8.24
CA LYS A 27 -3.40 -16.94 -9.66
C LYS A 27 -2.70 -15.66 -10.12
N ASP A 28 -2.37 -14.78 -9.17
CA ASP A 28 -1.72 -13.50 -9.42
C ASP A 28 -0.18 -13.63 -9.40
N ILE A 29 0.34 -14.80 -8.99
CA ILE A 29 1.78 -15.03 -8.87
C ILE A 29 2.39 -15.27 -10.25
N MET A 30 3.29 -14.38 -10.66
CA MET A 30 4.11 -14.49 -11.87
C MET A 30 5.59 -14.33 -11.49
N GLY A 31 6.15 -15.39 -10.89
CA GLY A 31 7.57 -15.44 -10.53
C GLY A 31 8.48 -15.52 -11.76
N GLU A 32 9.76 -15.27 -11.59
CA GLU A 32 10.76 -15.25 -12.68
C GLU A 32 10.71 -16.50 -13.57
N SER A 33 10.54 -17.66 -12.99
CA SER A 33 10.49 -18.93 -13.73
C SER A 33 9.26 -19.08 -14.64
N ALA A 34 8.21 -18.27 -14.46
CA ALA A 34 7.05 -18.27 -15.34
C ALA A 34 7.37 -17.73 -16.75
N TYR A 35 8.49 -17.01 -16.89
CA TYR A 35 8.94 -16.44 -18.15
C TYR A 35 9.97 -17.30 -18.88
N ASN A 36 10.40 -18.45 -18.32
CA ASN A 36 11.50 -19.28 -18.87
C ASN A 36 11.28 -19.67 -20.33
N ASP A 37 10.06 -19.99 -20.73
CA ASP A 37 9.74 -20.41 -22.09
C ASP A 37 9.85 -19.28 -23.13
N ASP A 38 9.86 -18.02 -22.68
CA ASP A 38 9.95 -16.84 -23.55
C ASP A 38 11.37 -16.22 -23.61
N LEU A 39 12.29 -16.61 -22.74
CA LEU A 39 13.62 -15.98 -22.67
C LEU A 39 14.41 -16.12 -23.96
N ALA A 40 14.35 -17.29 -24.59
CA ALA A 40 14.99 -17.52 -25.87
C ALA A 40 14.40 -16.66 -26.99
N ASN A 41 13.08 -16.49 -27.00
CA ASN A 41 12.37 -15.66 -27.98
C ASN A 41 12.72 -14.17 -27.81
N VAL A 42 12.80 -13.69 -26.56
CA VAL A 42 13.23 -12.30 -26.26
C VAL A 42 14.61 -12.02 -26.84
N VAL A 43 15.59 -12.90 -26.61
CA VAL A 43 16.95 -12.71 -27.13
C VAL A 43 16.99 -12.80 -28.65
N ALA A 44 16.27 -13.78 -29.23
CA ALA A 44 16.19 -13.92 -30.69
C ALA A 44 15.62 -12.68 -31.37
N GLU A 45 14.53 -12.14 -30.84
CA GLU A 45 13.88 -10.94 -31.35
C GLU A 45 14.77 -9.69 -31.25
N LEU A 46 15.50 -9.54 -30.12
CA LEU A 46 16.47 -8.44 -29.96
C LEU A 46 17.60 -8.52 -30.96
N LYS A 47 18.09 -9.75 -31.29
CA LYS A 47 19.13 -9.98 -32.32
C LYS A 47 18.58 -9.69 -33.73
N GLU A 48 17.40 -10.19 -34.05
CA GLU A 48 16.77 -9.98 -35.38
C GLU A 48 16.57 -8.48 -35.65
N LYS A 49 16.19 -7.72 -34.62
CA LYS A 49 16.05 -6.25 -34.73
C LYS A 49 17.36 -5.47 -34.67
N GLY A 50 18.51 -6.17 -34.53
CA GLY A 50 19.83 -5.54 -34.43
C GLY A 50 20.02 -4.71 -33.13
N ILE A 51 19.21 -4.97 -32.12
CA ILE A 51 19.27 -4.27 -30.81
C ILE A 51 20.28 -4.95 -29.91
N ALA A 52 20.29 -6.29 -29.86
CA ALA A 52 21.32 -7.06 -29.19
C ALA A 52 22.41 -7.46 -30.18
N VAL A 53 23.65 -7.28 -29.75
CA VAL A 53 24.86 -7.67 -30.50
C VAL A 53 25.75 -8.58 -29.65
N GLU A 54 26.60 -9.34 -30.30
CA GLU A 54 27.60 -10.15 -29.60
C GLU A 54 28.79 -9.29 -29.17
N ASP A 55 29.12 -9.33 -27.89
CA ASP A 55 30.31 -8.74 -27.32
C ASP A 55 30.92 -9.71 -26.31
N GLN A 56 32.19 -10.04 -26.48
CA GLN A 56 32.97 -11.01 -25.67
C GLN A 56 32.22 -12.33 -25.44
N GLY A 57 31.48 -12.80 -26.47
CA GLY A 57 30.70 -14.03 -26.42
C GLY A 57 29.36 -13.93 -25.71
N ALA A 58 28.99 -12.79 -25.13
CA ALA A 58 27.68 -12.50 -24.56
C ALA A 58 26.78 -11.75 -25.56
N GLN A 59 25.48 -11.84 -25.40
CA GLN A 59 24.55 -10.96 -26.13
C GLN A 59 24.26 -9.75 -25.25
N VAL A 60 24.55 -8.56 -25.77
CA VAL A 60 24.45 -7.29 -25.04
C VAL A 60 23.67 -6.24 -25.81
N VAL A 61 23.04 -5.33 -25.11
CA VAL A 61 22.45 -4.11 -25.67
C VAL A 61 23.26 -2.92 -25.15
N PHE A 62 23.83 -2.13 -26.06
CA PHE A 62 24.44 -0.86 -25.71
C PHE A 62 23.38 0.24 -25.60
N ILE A 63 23.44 0.99 -24.50
CA ILE A 63 22.45 2.05 -24.18
C ILE A 63 23.19 3.39 -24.13
N PRO A 64 23.29 4.11 -25.28
CA PRO A 64 23.95 5.42 -25.32
C PRO A 64 23.27 6.48 -24.47
N GLU A 65 21.95 6.37 -24.23
CA GLU A 65 21.16 7.27 -23.39
C GLU A 65 21.60 7.27 -21.92
N LEU A 66 22.35 6.23 -21.52
CA LEU A 66 22.91 6.07 -20.18
C LEU A 66 24.44 5.99 -20.22
N ALA A 67 25.06 6.71 -21.17
CA ALA A 67 26.52 6.77 -21.27
C ALA A 67 27.14 7.39 -20.01
N ASP A 68 28.33 6.93 -19.67
CA ASP A 68 29.15 7.49 -18.60
C ASP A 68 29.71 8.88 -18.98
N LYS A 69 30.49 9.48 -18.08
CA LYS A 69 31.12 10.82 -18.29
C LYS A 69 32.16 10.82 -19.42
N GLU A 70 32.66 9.66 -19.79
CA GLU A 70 33.64 9.46 -20.85
C GLU A 70 32.98 9.15 -22.21
N GLY A 71 31.63 9.04 -22.22
CA GLY A 71 30.86 8.77 -23.43
C GLY A 71 30.71 7.27 -23.75
N ASN A 72 31.13 6.37 -22.87
CA ASN A 72 30.92 4.93 -23.06
C ASN A 72 29.44 4.58 -22.76
N PRO A 73 28.75 3.87 -23.67
CA PRO A 73 27.36 3.48 -23.46
C PRO A 73 27.25 2.47 -22.30
N ALA A 74 26.15 2.53 -21.53
CA ALA A 74 25.85 1.50 -20.57
C ALA A 74 25.60 0.16 -21.27
N VAL A 75 26.06 -0.94 -20.67
CA VAL A 75 25.92 -2.29 -21.21
C VAL A 75 24.82 -3.04 -20.46
N TYR A 76 23.86 -3.59 -21.20
CA TYR A 76 22.78 -4.40 -20.67
C TYR A 76 22.88 -5.82 -21.22
N ILE A 77 23.31 -6.76 -20.39
CA ILE A 77 23.56 -8.14 -20.80
C ILE A 77 22.24 -8.92 -20.80
N VAL A 78 21.83 -9.44 -21.95
CA VAL A 78 20.61 -10.24 -22.12
C VAL A 78 20.86 -11.73 -22.18
N GLN A 79 22.11 -12.16 -22.50
CA GLN A 79 22.54 -13.57 -22.44
C GLN A 79 24.03 -13.67 -22.18
N LYS A 80 24.42 -14.50 -21.23
CA LYS A 80 25.85 -14.76 -20.92
C LYS A 80 26.54 -15.51 -22.03
N SER A 81 27.89 -15.45 -22.11
CA SER A 81 28.73 -16.18 -23.05
C SER A 81 28.52 -17.71 -23.00
N GLY A 82 28.11 -18.26 -21.86
CA GLY A 82 27.73 -19.67 -21.72
C GLY A 82 26.28 -20.00 -22.08
N GLY A 83 25.53 -19.08 -22.71
CA GLY A 83 24.13 -19.29 -23.12
C GLY A 83 23.11 -19.12 -22.00
N GLY A 84 23.52 -18.83 -20.73
CA GLY A 84 22.63 -18.62 -19.60
C GLY A 84 21.94 -17.26 -19.67
N TYR A 85 20.67 -17.21 -19.22
CA TYR A 85 19.92 -15.98 -19.10
C TYR A 85 20.12 -15.30 -17.74
N LEU A 86 19.77 -14.04 -17.67
CA LEU A 86 19.89 -13.19 -16.49
C LEU A 86 18.50 -12.64 -16.10
N TYR A 87 18.41 -12.08 -14.89
CA TYR A 87 17.22 -11.34 -14.47
C TYR A 87 16.84 -10.21 -15.47
N ALA A 88 17.82 -9.63 -16.16
CA ALA A 88 17.59 -8.67 -17.23
C ALA A 88 16.72 -9.24 -18.37
N THR A 89 16.94 -10.48 -18.79
CA THR A 89 16.13 -11.15 -19.80
C THR A 89 14.75 -11.49 -19.29
N THR A 90 14.66 -11.93 -18.04
CA THR A 90 13.38 -12.21 -17.37
C THR A 90 12.52 -10.96 -17.26
N ASP A 91 13.10 -9.81 -16.90
CA ASP A 91 12.36 -8.56 -16.79
C ASP A 91 11.90 -8.04 -18.17
N LEU A 92 12.66 -8.25 -19.24
CA LEU A 92 12.17 -7.96 -20.60
C LEU A 92 11.00 -8.86 -21.01
N ALA A 93 11.06 -10.14 -20.68
CA ALA A 93 9.94 -11.06 -20.89
C ALA A 93 8.71 -10.64 -20.07
N ALA A 94 8.93 -10.17 -18.83
CA ALA A 94 7.87 -9.64 -17.98
C ALA A 94 7.24 -8.36 -18.55
N ILE A 95 8.02 -7.43 -19.12
CA ILE A 95 7.49 -6.27 -19.85
C ILE A 95 6.60 -6.75 -20.99
N ARG A 96 7.09 -7.68 -21.81
CA ARG A 96 6.34 -8.24 -22.96
C ARG A 96 5.01 -8.85 -22.53
N TYR A 97 5.01 -9.60 -21.45
CA TYR A 97 3.81 -10.19 -20.87
C TYR A 97 2.82 -9.13 -20.35
N ARG A 98 3.30 -8.17 -19.57
CA ARG A 98 2.45 -7.12 -18.96
C ARG A 98 1.88 -6.19 -20.02
N SER A 99 2.71 -5.75 -20.95
CA SER A 99 2.30 -4.80 -22.00
C SER A 99 1.50 -5.46 -23.12
N GLY A 100 1.80 -6.70 -23.49
CA GLY A 100 1.16 -7.44 -24.56
C GLY A 100 -0.01 -8.30 -24.10
N THR A 101 0.25 -9.30 -23.22
CA THR A 101 -0.76 -10.28 -22.79
C THR A 101 -1.78 -9.66 -21.82
N LEU A 102 -1.31 -8.93 -20.80
CA LEU A 102 -2.21 -8.22 -19.87
C LEU A 102 -2.72 -6.91 -20.44
N ASN A 103 -2.09 -6.38 -21.48
CA ASN A 103 -2.39 -5.08 -22.08
C ASN A 103 -2.48 -3.95 -21.02
N ALA A 104 -1.56 -3.96 -20.07
CA ALA A 104 -1.52 -3.00 -18.98
C ALA A 104 -1.10 -1.61 -19.51
N ASP A 105 -1.89 -0.59 -19.22
CA ASP A 105 -1.56 0.79 -19.57
C ASP A 105 -0.43 1.34 -18.71
N ARG A 106 -0.34 0.84 -17.47
CA ARG A 106 0.64 1.28 -16.48
C ARG A 106 1.19 0.11 -15.67
N THR A 107 2.51 0.01 -15.60
CA THR A 107 3.22 -0.99 -14.79
C THR A 107 4.03 -0.28 -13.71
N LEU A 108 3.73 -0.56 -12.44
CA LEU A 108 4.46 -0.06 -11.28
C LEU A 108 5.34 -1.19 -10.72
N ILE A 109 6.64 -0.95 -10.59
CA ILE A 109 7.60 -1.88 -10.02
C ILE A 109 8.05 -1.37 -8.65
N LEU A 110 7.61 -2.03 -7.60
CA LEU A 110 7.95 -1.67 -6.22
C LEU A 110 9.16 -2.50 -5.78
N THR A 111 10.33 -1.87 -5.75
CA THR A 111 11.59 -2.51 -5.31
C THR A 111 12.50 -1.50 -4.62
N ASP A 112 13.62 -2.01 -4.11
CA ASP A 112 14.66 -1.20 -3.48
C ASP A 112 15.25 -0.16 -4.45
N ALA A 113 15.54 1.05 -3.94
CA ALA A 113 16.10 2.16 -4.71
C ALA A 113 17.42 1.82 -5.43
N ARG A 114 18.21 0.87 -4.91
CA ARG A 114 19.46 0.40 -5.53
C ARG A 114 19.26 -0.25 -6.90
N GLN A 115 18.05 -0.68 -7.23
CA GLN A 115 17.71 -1.29 -8.51
C GLN A 115 17.28 -0.26 -9.59
N ALA A 116 17.28 1.03 -9.28
CA ALA A 116 16.78 2.07 -10.18
C ALA A 116 17.43 2.07 -11.57
N LEU A 117 18.76 1.92 -11.63
CA LEU A 117 19.49 1.87 -12.90
C LEU A 117 19.05 0.66 -13.75
N HIS A 118 18.92 -0.51 -13.13
CA HIS A 118 18.46 -1.72 -13.81
C HIS A 118 17.09 -1.53 -14.47
N PHE A 119 16.10 -1.04 -13.72
CA PHE A 119 14.75 -0.82 -14.26
C PHE A 119 14.72 0.28 -15.33
N LYS A 120 15.59 1.30 -15.21
CA LYS A 120 15.74 2.30 -16.27
C LYS A 120 16.31 1.72 -17.55
N GLN A 121 17.32 0.84 -17.44
CA GLN A 121 17.88 0.11 -18.58
C GLN A 121 16.83 -0.82 -19.21
N THR A 122 16.10 -1.57 -18.38
CA THR A 122 15.03 -2.49 -18.82
C THR A 122 13.93 -1.76 -19.59
N GLU A 123 13.48 -0.59 -19.10
CA GLU A 123 12.50 0.25 -19.80
C GLU A 123 13.00 0.68 -21.17
N ILE A 124 14.23 1.22 -21.26
CA ILE A 124 14.81 1.70 -22.51
C ILE A 124 14.89 0.57 -23.53
N VAL A 125 15.41 -0.59 -23.11
CA VAL A 125 15.55 -1.77 -24.01
C VAL A 125 14.17 -2.30 -24.41
N GLY A 126 13.23 -2.40 -23.48
CA GLY A 126 11.86 -2.83 -23.77
C GLY A 126 11.13 -1.92 -24.77
N ARG A 127 11.34 -0.61 -24.68
CA ARG A 127 10.80 0.37 -25.65
C ARG A 127 11.48 0.24 -27.01
N LYS A 128 12.81 0.15 -27.08
CA LYS A 128 13.57 -0.07 -28.33
C LYS A 128 13.14 -1.35 -29.03
N ALA A 129 12.90 -2.40 -28.26
CA ALA A 129 12.43 -3.68 -28.76
C ALA A 129 10.96 -3.66 -29.25
N GLY A 130 10.21 -2.64 -28.93
CA GLY A 130 8.78 -2.57 -29.23
C GLY A 130 7.92 -3.50 -28.35
N PHE A 131 8.45 -3.90 -27.17
CA PHE A 131 7.72 -4.73 -26.20
C PHE A 131 6.67 -3.92 -25.44
N MET A 132 6.77 -2.59 -25.48
CA MET A 132 5.82 -1.65 -24.93
C MET A 132 5.34 -0.69 -26.00
N LYS A 133 4.06 -0.33 -25.95
CA LYS A 133 3.50 0.75 -26.77
C LYS A 133 3.95 2.13 -26.23
N PRO A 134 4.00 3.18 -27.08
CA PRO A 134 4.40 4.51 -26.63
C PRO A 134 3.57 5.07 -25.48
N GLU A 135 2.27 4.79 -25.44
CA GLU A 135 1.31 5.25 -24.45
C GLU A 135 1.39 4.50 -23.11
N GLN A 136 2.00 3.31 -23.08
CA GLN A 136 2.14 2.52 -21.86
C GLN A 136 3.28 3.04 -20.99
N SER A 137 3.08 3.09 -19.67
CA SER A 137 4.10 3.51 -18.71
C SER A 137 4.73 2.32 -17.95
N TYR A 138 6.01 2.46 -17.64
CA TYR A 138 6.77 1.53 -16.81
C TYR A 138 7.55 2.34 -15.78
N GLU A 139 7.17 2.22 -14.52
CA GLU A 139 7.63 3.10 -13.46
C GLU A 139 8.28 2.31 -12.33
N HIS A 140 9.53 2.60 -12.04
CA HIS A 140 10.17 2.12 -10.82
C HIS A 140 9.70 2.96 -9.64
N CYS A 141 9.08 2.32 -8.66
CA CYS A 141 8.57 2.91 -7.43
C CYS A 141 9.44 2.47 -6.24
N PRO A 142 10.60 3.12 -6.00
CA PRO A 142 11.49 2.73 -4.92
C PRO A 142 10.87 2.98 -3.56
N PHE A 143 11.30 2.20 -2.55
CA PHE A 143 10.92 2.39 -1.16
C PHE A 143 12.17 2.48 -0.27
N GLY A 144 12.01 3.22 0.85
CA GLY A 144 13.01 3.36 1.89
C GLY A 144 13.05 2.16 2.84
N MET A 145 13.90 2.24 3.83
CA MET A 145 14.11 1.18 4.82
C MET A 145 13.39 1.48 6.13
N MET A 146 12.92 0.42 6.78
CA MET A 146 12.50 0.45 8.16
C MET A 146 13.74 0.35 9.06
N LEU A 147 13.95 1.36 9.92
CA LEU A 147 15.10 1.49 10.80
C LEU A 147 14.69 1.22 12.25
N GLY A 148 15.60 0.65 13.01
CA GLY A 148 15.50 0.58 14.48
C GLY A 148 15.84 1.92 15.14
N SER A 149 15.70 1.99 16.47
CA SER A 149 16.03 3.17 17.26
C SER A 149 17.52 3.58 17.19
N ASP A 150 18.38 2.67 16.74
CA ASP A 150 19.82 2.90 16.53
C ASP A 150 20.15 3.43 15.13
N GLY A 151 19.12 3.72 14.29
CA GLY A 151 19.27 4.20 12.92
C GLY A 151 19.79 3.14 11.93
N LYS A 152 19.86 1.87 12.33
CA LYS A 152 20.22 0.75 11.46
C LYS A 152 18.97 -0.01 11.00
N PRO A 153 19.05 -0.82 9.93
CA PRO A 153 17.94 -1.67 9.52
C PRO A 153 17.36 -2.43 10.71
N PHE A 154 16.04 -2.39 10.85
CA PHE A 154 15.34 -2.98 11.99
C PHE A 154 15.69 -4.46 12.18
N LYS A 155 16.02 -4.84 13.42
CA LYS A 155 16.39 -6.22 13.80
C LYS A 155 15.57 -6.67 14.99
N THR A 156 15.39 -7.99 15.13
CA THR A 156 14.81 -8.58 16.35
C THR A 156 15.72 -8.36 17.57
N ARG A 157 15.16 -8.50 18.75
CA ARG A 157 15.91 -8.50 20.03
C ARG A 157 17.05 -9.52 20.07
N SER A 158 16.95 -10.61 19.29
CA SER A 158 17.98 -11.66 19.15
C SER A 158 19.09 -11.29 18.14
N GLY A 159 19.05 -10.11 17.51
CA GLY A 159 20.08 -9.63 16.58
C GLY A 159 20.00 -10.20 15.17
N GLY A 160 18.99 -11.01 14.86
CA GLY A 160 18.71 -11.56 13.53
C GLY A 160 17.85 -10.65 12.65
N THR A 161 17.69 -11.01 11.37
CA THR A 161 16.69 -10.40 10.49
C THR A 161 15.29 -10.73 11.03
N VAL A 162 14.43 -9.71 11.19
CA VAL A 162 13.04 -9.91 11.61
C VAL A 162 12.29 -10.64 10.51
N LYS A 163 11.70 -11.77 10.84
CA LYS A 163 10.69 -12.34 9.95
C LYS A 163 9.41 -11.51 10.05
N LEU A 164 8.86 -11.15 8.90
CA LEU A 164 7.64 -10.33 8.86
C LEU A 164 6.50 -10.96 9.67
N VAL A 165 6.35 -12.28 9.62
CA VAL A 165 5.33 -13.00 10.40
C VAL A 165 5.48 -12.77 11.90
N GLU A 166 6.72 -12.81 12.45
CA GLU A 166 6.99 -12.57 13.85
C GLU A 166 6.69 -11.12 14.27
N LEU A 167 6.96 -10.15 13.38
CA LEU A 167 6.61 -8.76 13.60
C LEU A 167 5.09 -8.57 13.69
N LEU A 168 4.35 -9.22 12.80
CA LEU A 168 2.89 -9.14 12.79
C LEU A 168 2.27 -9.79 14.03
N ASP A 169 2.79 -10.93 14.47
CA ASP A 169 2.33 -11.61 15.68
C ASP A 169 2.62 -10.75 16.93
N GLU A 170 3.81 -10.16 17.03
CA GLU A 170 4.14 -9.22 18.13
C GLU A 170 3.21 -8.00 18.13
N ALA A 171 2.85 -7.47 16.96
CA ALA A 171 1.92 -6.35 16.86
C ALA A 171 0.53 -6.72 17.42
N VAL A 172 0.02 -7.89 17.09
CA VAL A 172 -1.26 -8.40 17.61
C VAL A 172 -1.22 -8.60 19.13
N GLU A 173 -0.15 -9.22 19.65
CA GLU A 173 0.02 -9.42 21.10
C GLU A 173 0.06 -8.09 21.87
N ARG A 174 0.79 -7.09 21.34
CA ARG A 174 0.87 -5.76 21.96
C ARG A 174 -0.47 -5.04 21.90
N ALA A 175 -1.18 -5.12 20.79
CA ALA A 175 -2.53 -4.57 20.66
C ALA A 175 -3.50 -5.22 21.65
N ALA A 176 -3.45 -6.55 21.82
CA ALA A 176 -4.27 -7.26 22.82
C ALA A 176 -4.00 -6.77 24.24
N LYS A 177 -2.73 -6.61 24.62
CA LYS A 177 -2.34 -6.08 25.95
C LYS A 177 -2.84 -4.65 26.18
N LEU A 178 -2.78 -3.78 25.16
CA LEU A 178 -3.28 -2.40 25.26
C LEU A 178 -4.80 -2.35 25.38
N LEU A 179 -5.51 -3.18 24.62
CA LEU A 179 -6.96 -3.27 24.65
C LEU A 179 -7.47 -3.85 25.98
N ALA A 180 -6.81 -4.85 26.52
CA ALA A 180 -7.15 -5.47 27.82
C ALA A 180 -7.03 -4.50 29.01
N GLN A 181 -6.28 -3.40 28.87
CA GLN A 181 -6.17 -2.35 29.90
C GLN A 181 -7.33 -1.35 29.86
N ARG A 182 -8.16 -1.42 28.84
CA ARG A 182 -9.35 -0.57 28.67
C ARG A 182 -10.57 -1.30 29.25
N ASP A 183 -11.45 -0.53 29.86
CA ASP A 183 -12.74 -1.04 30.30
C ASP A 183 -13.63 -1.25 29.06
N THR A 184 -13.70 -2.50 28.57
CA THR A 184 -14.44 -2.88 27.37
C THR A 184 -15.49 -3.93 27.72
N GLU A 185 -16.65 -3.84 27.07
CA GLU A 185 -17.71 -4.87 27.18
C GLU A 185 -17.50 -6.04 26.18
N LEU A 186 -16.30 -6.15 25.59
CA LEU A 186 -15.97 -7.17 24.58
C LEU A 186 -15.68 -8.50 25.27
N SER A 187 -16.19 -9.59 24.70
CA SER A 187 -15.77 -10.94 25.04
C SER A 187 -14.31 -11.19 24.64
N GLU A 188 -13.69 -12.24 25.18
CA GLU A 188 -12.31 -12.61 24.87
C GLU A 188 -12.09 -12.83 23.35
N ASP A 189 -13.04 -13.51 22.68
CA ASP A 189 -12.97 -13.75 21.23
C ASP A 189 -13.09 -12.45 20.43
N GLU A 190 -13.99 -11.55 20.83
CA GLU A 190 -14.12 -10.21 20.22
C GLU A 190 -12.87 -9.38 20.44
N LEU A 191 -12.29 -9.42 21.63
CA LEU A 191 -11.06 -8.70 21.96
C LEU A 191 -9.89 -9.19 21.10
N ASN A 192 -9.76 -10.50 20.91
CA ASN A 192 -8.73 -11.09 20.04
C ASN A 192 -8.92 -10.68 18.58
N ALA A 193 -10.16 -10.68 18.09
CA ALA A 193 -10.49 -10.22 16.74
C ALA A 193 -10.15 -8.72 16.53
N VAL A 194 -10.48 -7.88 17.51
CA VAL A 194 -10.14 -6.44 17.50
C VAL A 194 -8.63 -6.25 17.57
N ALA A 195 -7.92 -6.97 18.46
CA ALA A 195 -6.48 -6.89 18.60
C ALA A 195 -5.74 -7.23 17.31
N ARG A 196 -6.22 -8.25 16.58
CA ARG A 196 -5.68 -8.59 15.26
C ARG A 196 -5.81 -7.43 14.29
N LYS A 197 -6.99 -6.84 14.15
CA LYS A 197 -7.24 -5.71 13.24
C LYS A 197 -6.44 -4.46 13.61
N VAL A 198 -6.32 -4.17 14.91
CA VAL A 198 -5.54 -3.04 15.42
C VAL A 198 -4.05 -3.25 15.19
N GLY A 199 -3.50 -4.40 15.57
CA GLY A 199 -2.08 -4.71 15.43
C GLY A 199 -1.62 -4.72 13.97
N ILE A 200 -2.34 -5.44 13.11
CA ILE A 200 -2.03 -5.50 11.66
C ILE A 200 -2.21 -4.11 11.01
N GLY A 201 -3.30 -3.42 11.33
CA GLY A 201 -3.55 -2.06 10.84
C GLY A 201 -2.43 -1.10 11.22
N ALA A 202 -1.92 -1.18 12.45
CA ALA A 202 -0.84 -0.33 12.94
C ALA A 202 0.46 -0.55 12.14
N VAL A 203 0.85 -1.80 11.88
CA VAL A 203 2.05 -2.10 11.06
C VAL A 203 1.89 -1.58 9.64
N LYS A 204 0.77 -1.87 8.97
CA LYS A 204 0.50 -1.38 7.61
C LYS A 204 0.52 0.14 7.53
N TYR A 205 -0.14 0.80 8.44
CA TYR A 205 -0.23 2.26 8.44
C TYR A 205 1.10 2.93 8.77
N ALA A 206 1.92 2.36 9.65
CA ALA A 206 3.24 2.89 9.96
C ALA A 206 4.13 2.99 8.72
N ASP A 207 4.03 2.01 7.83
CA ASP A 207 4.73 2.01 6.53
C ASP A 207 4.06 2.94 5.52
N LEU A 208 2.77 2.77 5.27
CA LEU A 208 2.01 3.48 4.23
C LEU A 208 1.86 4.98 4.52
N SER A 209 1.91 5.43 5.78
CA SER A 209 1.79 6.84 6.16
C SER A 209 3.07 7.66 5.96
N LYS A 210 4.16 7.02 5.57
CA LYS A 210 5.41 7.70 5.26
C LYS A 210 5.56 7.91 3.75
N ASN A 211 6.29 8.95 3.38
CA ASN A 211 6.69 9.06 1.99
C ASN A 211 7.51 7.81 1.63
N ARG A 212 7.07 7.10 0.60
CA ARG A 212 7.62 5.82 0.17
C ARG A 212 9.14 5.81 0.02
N THR A 213 9.74 6.91 -0.44
CA THR A 213 11.18 7.03 -0.68
C THR A 213 12.00 7.39 0.56
N THR A 214 11.37 7.59 1.71
CA THR A 214 12.03 8.02 2.95
C THR A 214 12.18 6.84 3.90
N ASP A 215 13.37 6.68 4.47
CA ASP A 215 13.57 5.76 5.60
C ASP A 215 12.77 6.23 6.81
N TYR A 216 12.23 5.30 7.59
CA TYR A 216 11.50 5.65 8.81
C TYR A 216 11.93 4.81 10.01
N MET A 217 11.85 5.41 11.19
CA MET A 217 12.16 4.72 12.45
C MET A 217 10.91 3.98 12.93
N PHE A 218 11.09 2.69 13.18
CA PHE A 218 10.07 1.82 13.75
C PHE A 218 9.99 1.99 15.27
N ASN A 219 8.80 2.27 15.79
CA ASN A 219 8.56 2.42 17.22
C ASN A 219 7.17 1.88 17.59
N TRP A 220 7.13 0.88 18.45
CA TRP A 220 5.90 0.22 18.88
C TRP A 220 4.91 1.16 19.56
N ASP A 221 5.38 2.02 20.46
CA ASP A 221 4.52 2.89 21.27
C ASP A 221 3.82 3.92 20.37
N THR A 222 4.55 4.47 19.41
CA THR A 222 3.99 5.41 18.44
C THR A 222 2.98 4.75 17.51
N MET A 223 3.30 3.56 16.98
CA MET A 223 2.43 2.87 16.01
C MET A 223 1.10 2.42 16.59
N LEU A 224 1.12 1.94 17.83
CA LEU A 224 -0.05 1.41 18.53
C LEU A 224 -0.79 2.48 19.33
N SER A 225 -0.35 3.74 19.26
CA SER A 225 -1.02 4.86 19.91
C SER A 225 -2.42 5.08 19.33
N PHE A 226 -3.39 5.35 20.21
CA PHE A 226 -4.73 5.80 19.86
C PHE A 226 -4.81 7.32 19.71
N GLU A 227 -3.67 7.98 19.63
CA GLU A 227 -3.52 9.41 19.40
C GLU A 227 -2.55 9.66 18.25
N GLY A 228 -2.74 10.77 17.54
CA GLY A 228 -1.89 11.14 16.40
C GLY A 228 -2.22 10.38 15.11
N ASN A 229 -1.31 10.46 14.14
CA ASN A 229 -1.50 9.91 12.79
C ASN A 229 -1.18 8.40 12.76
N THR A 230 -2.12 7.58 13.25
CA THR A 230 -1.99 6.11 13.41
C THR A 230 -3.25 5.39 12.96
N ALA A 231 -3.13 4.09 12.59
CA ALA A 231 -4.31 3.29 12.28
C ALA A 231 -5.25 3.12 13.48
N PRO A 232 -4.77 2.83 14.71
CA PRO A 232 -5.65 2.73 15.87
C PRO A 232 -6.48 4.00 16.11
N TYR A 233 -5.93 5.19 15.86
CA TYR A 233 -6.68 6.44 15.94
C TYR A 233 -7.80 6.52 14.89
N LEU A 234 -7.50 6.16 13.64
CA LEU A 234 -8.51 6.17 12.57
C LEU A 234 -9.61 5.12 12.79
N GLN A 235 -9.23 3.93 13.25
CA GLN A 235 -10.16 2.86 13.62
C GLN A 235 -11.06 3.31 14.78
N TYR A 236 -10.48 3.97 15.80
CA TYR A 236 -11.23 4.55 16.90
C TYR A 236 -12.20 5.65 16.42
N ALA A 237 -11.75 6.57 15.57
CA ALA A 237 -12.62 7.59 14.99
C ALA A 237 -13.80 6.96 14.24
N PHE A 238 -13.57 5.92 13.47
CA PHE A 238 -14.62 5.17 12.79
C PHE A 238 -15.60 4.52 13.77
N THR A 239 -15.13 3.88 14.84
CA THR A 239 -16.02 3.27 15.86
C THR A 239 -16.87 4.32 16.57
N ARG A 240 -16.36 5.55 16.76
CA ARG A 240 -17.11 6.69 17.31
C ARG A 240 -18.28 7.06 16.41
N VAL A 241 -18.05 7.14 15.09
CA VAL A 241 -19.13 7.39 14.13
C VAL A 241 -20.17 6.27 14.16
N GLN A 242 -19.74 5.01 14.18
CA GLN A 242 -20.65 3.87 14.27
C GLN A 242 -21.47 3.88 15.58
N SER A 243 -20.85 4.25 16.70
CA SER A 243 -21.55 4.41 17.98
C SER A 243 -22.62 5.48 17.93
N LEU A 244 -22.36 6.58 17.21
CA LEU A 244 -23.35 7.64 17.00
C LEU A 244 -24.62 7.09 16.31
N PHE A 245 -24.45 6.31 15.23
CA PHE A 245 -25.61 5.72 14.52
C PHE A 245 -26.35 4.69 15.37
N ARG A 246 -25.65 3.86 16.13
CA ARG A 246 -26.31 2.92 17.07
C ARG A 246 -27.15 3.65 18.12
N LYS A 247 -26.63 4.76 18.68
CA LYS A 247 -27.36 5.57 19.65
C LYS A 247 -28.54 6.33 19.05
N ALA A 248 -28.42 6.71 17.77
CA ALA A 248 -29.49 7.39 17.04
C ALA A 248 -30.59 6.42 16.56
N ASP A 249 -30.33 5.10 16.61
CA ASP A 249 -31.19 4.05 16.04
C ASP A 249 -31.51 4.30 14.54
N VAL A 250 -30.50 4.74 13.78
CA VAL A 250 -30.63 5.08 12.36
C VAL A 250 -29.53 4.41 11.57
N ALA A 251 -29.88 3.74 10.45
CA ALA A 251 -28.88 3.23 9.53
C ALA A 251 -28.33 4.36 8.64
N PRO A 252 -27.01 4.45 8.44
CA PRO A 252 -26.40 5.49 7.58
C PRO A 252 -26.96 5.55 6.16
N THR A 253 -27.43 4.42 5.64
CA THR A 253 -28.04 4.30 4.30
C THR A 253 -29.44 4.91 4.19
N GLN A 254 -30.08 5.22 5.29
CA GLN A 254 -31.41 5.82 5.35
C GLN A 254 -31.38 7.36 5.35
N LEU A 255 -30.18 7.94 5.42
CA LEU A 255 -29.97 9.38 5.47
C LEU A 255 -29.86 9.94 4.06
N SER A 256 -30.95 10.51 3.52
CA SER A 256 -31.03 11.08 2.16
C SER A 256 -31.31 12.58 2.15
N GLN A 257 -31.23 13.25 3.30
CA GLN A 257 -31.59 14.66 3.43
C GLN A 257 -30.47 15.61 3.03
N ALA A 258 -30.85 16.83 2.63
CA ALA A 258 -29.92 17.91 2.38
C ALA A 258 -29.10 18.23 3.66
N ILE A 259 -27.80 18.42 3.48
CA ILE A 259 -26.91 18.87 4.56
C ILE A 259 -26.96 20.39 4.63
N HIS A 260 -27.29 20.91 5.79
CA HIS A 260 -27.27 22.33 6.10
C HIS A 260 -26.05 22.64 6.96
N ILE A 261 -25.27 23.63 6.56
CA ILE A 261 -24.04 24.02 7.24
C ILE A 261 -24.29 25.35 7.96
N GLU A 262 -24.30 25.32 9.29
CA GLU A 262 -24.56 26.49 10.14
C GLU A 262 -23.40 26.82 11.09
N HIS A 263 -22.58 25.80 11.41
CA HIS A 263 -21.47 25.94 12.36
C HIS A 263 -20.09 25.87 11.64
N PRO A 264 -19.09 26.64 12.09
CA PRO A 264 -17.76 26.62 11.47
C PRO A 264 -17.13 25.21 11.36
N GLN A 265 -17.34 24.33 12.36
CA GLN A 265 -16.83 22.96 12.33
C GLN A 265 -17.58 22.06 11.34
N GLU A 266 -18.86 22.30 11.11
CA GLU A 266 -19.60 21.64 10.01
C GLU A 266 -19.03 22.05 8.66
N HIS A 267 -18.73 23.32 8.47
CA HIS A 267 -18.13 23.86 7.25
C HIS A 267 -16.74 23.24 7.01
N ALA A 268 -15.86 23.26 8.03
CA ALA A 268 -14.52 22.70 7.92
C ALA A 268 -14.56 21.22 7.55
N LEU A 269 -15.44 20.43 8.18
CA LEU A 269 -15.63 19.02 7.88
C LEU A 269 -16.18 18.80 6.47
N ALA A 270 -17.15 19.60 6.03
CA ALA A 270 -17.72 19.51 4.69
C ALA A 270 -16.66 19.81 3.60
N VAL A 271 -15.84 20.84 3.79
CA VAL A 271 -14.72 21.16 2.88
C VAL A 271 -13.71 20.01 2.81
N GLN A 272 -13.37 19.40 3.95
CA GLN A 272 -12.47 18.24 4.00
C GLN A 272 -13.05 17.05 3.20
N LEU A 273 -14.34 16.76 3.37
CA LEU A 273 -15.01 15.69 2.64
C LEU A 273 -14.99 15.88 1.12
N LEU A 274 -15.05 17.11 0.63
CA LEU A 274 -15.01 17.41 -0.81
C LEU A 274 -13.64 17.15 -1.47
N GLN A 275 -12.55 17.10 -0.70
CA GLN A 275 -11.20 16.89 -1.20
C GLN A 275 -10.86 15.42 -1.49
N PHE A 276 -11.70 14.45 -1.11
CA PHE A 276 -11.39 13.03 -1.18
C PHE A 276 -11.01 12.55 -2.58
N GLU A 277 -11.77 12.93 -3.59
CA GLU A 277 -11.52 12.53 -4.98
C GLU A 277 -10.18 13.08 -5.50
N GLU A 278 -9.87 14.33 -5.18
CA GLU A 278 -8.61 14.96 -5.54
C GLU A 278 -7.42 14.24 -4.90
N GLN A 279 -7.51 13.88 -3.62
CA GLN A 279 -6.45 13.15 -2.93
C GLN A 279 -6.25 11.75 -3.52
N LEU A 280 -7.33 11.05 -3.88
CA LEU A 280 -7.23 9.76 -4.58
C LEU A 280 -6.59 9.89 -5.95
N ALA A 281 -6.89 10.95 -6.70
CA ALA A 281 -6.27 11.21 -7.98
C ALA A 281 -4.75 11.43 -7.85
N VAL A 282 -4.30 12.14 -6.80
CA VAL A 282 -2.87 12.31 -6.48
C VAL A 282 -2.23 10.97 -6.15
N VAL A 283 -2.85 10.16 -5.28
CA VAL A 283 -2.33 8.82 -4.93
C VAL A 283 -2.19 7.95 -6.17
N ALA A 284 -3.21 7.92 -7.03
CA ALA A 284 -3.20 7.13 -8.24
C ALA A 284 -2.11 7.59 -9.23
N ARG A 285 -1.96 8.91 -9.41
CA ARG A 285 -0.95 9.49 -10.30
C ARG A 285 0.48 9.22 -9.81
N ASP A 286 0.75 9.47 -8.53
CA ASP A 286 2.12 9.53 -7.99
C ASP A 286 2.54 8.24 -7.25
N ALA A 287 1.63 7.27 -7.11
CA ALA A 287 1.82 6.05 -6.31
C ALA A 287 2.28 6.37 -4.86
N THR A 288 1.59 7.33 -4.20
CA THR A 288 1.95 7.90 -2.89
C THR A 288 0.86 7.68 -1.84
N PRO A 289 0.71 6.47 -1.28
CA PRO A 289 -0.37 6.14 -0.34
C PRO A 289 -0.38 7.02 0.91
N HIS A 290 0.76 7.61 1.30
CA HIS A 290 0.84 8.51 2.45
C HIS A 290 -0.05 9.76 2.32
N VAL A 291 -0.36 10.19 1.10
CA VAL A 291 -1.30 11.29 0.85
C VAL A 291 -2.70 10.91 1.33
N LEU A 292 -3.15 9.69 1.04
CA LEU A 292 -4.42 9.18 1.56
C LEU A 292 -4.39 9.04 3.09
N CYS A 293 -3.29 8.55 3.66
CA CYS A 293 -3.14 8.46 5.11
C CYS A 293 -3.28 9.83 5.79
N SER A 294 -2.62 10.86 5.26
CA SER A 294 -2.73 12.23 5.78
C SER A 294 -4.16 12.75 5.67
N TYR A 295 -4.80 12.55 4.52
CA TYR A 295 -6.20 12.93 4.32
C TYR A 295 -7.14 12.29 5.34
N LEU A 296 -7.00 10.96 5.58
CA LEU A 296 -7.84 10.25 6.54
C LEU A 296 -7.63 10.74 7.98
N TYR A 297 -6.40 11.08 8.34
CA TYR A 297 -6.08 11.65 9.64
C TYR A 297 -6.74 13.04 9.82
N ASP A 298 -6.62 13.89 8.81
CA ASP A 298 -7.25 15.22 8.84
C ASP A 298 -8.79 15.11 8.89
N LEU A 299 -9.37 14.18 8.10
CA LEU A 299 -10.81 13.90 8.13
C LEU A 299 -11.28 13.46 9.52
N ALA A 300 -10.55 12.52 10.14
CA ALA A 300 -10.86 12.06 11.50
C ALA A 300 -10.74 13.19 12.52
N SER A 301 -9.72 14.04 12.40
CA SER A 301 -9.50 15.18 13.29
C SER A 301 -10.60 16.24 13.16
N HIS A 302 -11.02 16.56 11.93
CA HIS A 302 -12.15 17.45 11.67
C HIS A 302 -13.47 16.87 12.20
N PHE A 303 -13.68 15.56 12.03
CA PHE A 303 -14.84 14.89 12.60
C PHE A 303 -14.86 14.97 14.13
N MET A 304 -13.74 14.74 14.81
CA MET A 304 -13.68 14.83 16.27
C MET A 304 -14.00 16.25 16.75
N SER A 305 -13.44 17.28 16.11
CA SER A 305 -13.74 18.69 16.42
C SER A 305 -15.22 19.04 16.17
N PHE A 306 -15.79 18.54 15.08
CA PHE A 306 -17.21 18.69 14.78
C PHE A 306 -18.08 17.99 15.84
N TYR A 307 -17.75 16.75 16.20
CA TYR A 307 -18.50 15.95 17.16
C TYR A 307 -18.53 16.59 18.56
N GLU A 308 -17.44 17.24 18.97
CA GLU A 308 -17.34 17.95 20.24
C GLU A 308 -18.10 19.27 20.23
N ALA A 309 -18.02 20.05 19.17
CA ALA A 309 -18.60 21.39 19.08
C ALA A 309 -20.07 21.39 18.66
N CYS A 310 -20.54 20.40 17.94
CA CYS A 310 -21.87 20.32 17.34
C CYS A 310 -22.67 19.16 17.95
N PRO A 311 -23.48 19.40 19.00
CA PRO A 311 -24.34 18.37 19.58
C PRO A 311 -25.27 17.77 18.54
N ILE A 312 -25.38 16.40 18.52
CA ILE A 312 -26.18 15.69 17.52
C ILE A 312 -27.42 15.06 18.16
N LEU A 313 -27.24 14.34 19.28
CA LEU A 313 -28.29 13.55 19.91
C LEU A 313 -28.86 14.18 21.18
N LYS A 314 -28.54 15.45 21.50
CA LYS A 314 -29.12 16.14 22.65
C LYS A 314 -30.58 16.50 22.37
N ASP A 315 -31.39 16.54 23.41
CA ASP A 315 -32.83 16.78 23.32
C ASP A 315 -33.19 18.16 22.78
N ASP A 316 -32.34 19.15 22.99
CA ASP A 316 -32.47 20.52 22.52
C ASP A 316 -32.10 20.75 21.06
N VAL A 317 -31.61 19.73 20.37
CA VAL A 317 -31.29 19.79 18.94
C VAL A 317 -32.53 19.47 18.10
N ASP A 318 -32.95 20.41 17.25
CA ASP A 318 -34.07 20.21 16.36
C ASP A 318 -33.83 19.07 15.34
N SER A 319 -34.95 18.53 14.82
CA SER A 319 -34.90 17.34 13.93
C SER A 319 -34.12 17.57 12.65
N ASN A 320 -34.18 18.78 12.06
CA ASN A 320 -33.50 19.05 10.78
C ASN A 320 -32.00 19.15 10.98
N THR A 321 -31.54 19.87 12.00
CA THR A 321 -30.14 19.98 12.41
C THR A 321 -29.57 18.59 12.77
N ARG A 322 -30.32 17.78 13.53
CA ARG A 322 -29.92 16.40 13.88
C ARG A 322 -29.72 15.57 12.64
N GLN A 323 -30.66 15.57 11.71
CA GLN A 323 -30.58 14.78 10.49
C GLN A 323 -29.45 15.24 9.56
N SER A 324 -29.25 16.56 9.44
CA SER A 324 -28.14 17.16 8.70
C SER A 324 -26.76 16.68 9.25
N ARG A 325 -26.58 16.75 10.58
CA ARG A 325 -25.35 16.31 11.26
C ARG A 325 -25.12 14.81 11.17
N LEU A 326 -26.17 14.01 11.23
CA LEU A 326 -26.11 12.57 11.00
C LEU A 326 -25.72 12.28 9.54
N ALA A 327 -26.29 12.98 8.55
CA ALA A 327 -25.92 12.81 7.14
C ALA A 327 -24.46 13.17 6.89
N LEU A 328 -23.96 14.25 7.49
CA LEU A 328 -22.55 14.64 7.42
C LEU A 328 -21.65 13.55 8.04
N SER A 329 -22.04 13.02 9.21
CA SER A 329 -21.34 11.91 9.87
C SER A 329 -21.32 10.62 9.03
N ALA A 330 -22.40 10.35 8.27
CA ALA A 330 -22.47 9.19 7.37
C ALA A 330 -21.46 9.28 6.23
N LEU A 331 -21.23 10.48 5.68
CA LEU A 331 -20.18 10.70 4.67
C LEU A 331 -18.78 10.47 5.25
N VAL A 332 -18.52 10.91 6.49
CA VAL A 332 -17.27 10.63 7.20
C VAL A 332 -17.06 9.13 7.35
N ALA A 333 -18.05 8.39 7.83
CA ALA A 333 -17.95 6.93 7.97
C ALA A 333 -17.65 6.26 6.63
N LYS A 334 -18.33 6.68 5.56
CA LYS A 334 -18.14 6.15 4.21
C LYS A 334 -16.70 6.38 3.71
N GLN A 335 -16.17 7.59 3.87
CA GLN A 335 -14.82 7.91 3.39
C GLN A 335 -13.72 7.30 4.26
N LEU A 336 -13.86 7.27 5.59
CA LEU A 336 -12.93 6.57 6.48
C LEU A 336 -12.87 5.08 6.15
N LYS A 337 -14.05 4.44 5.98
CA LYS A 337 -14.12 3.02 5.62
C LYS A 337 -13.45 2.75 4.27
N LEU A 338 -13.82 3.51 3.24
CA LEU A 338 -13.27 3.33 1.90
C LEU A 338 -11.76 3.61 1.86
N GLY A 339 -11.31 4.67 2.51
CA GLY A 339 -9.89 5.01 2.55
C GLY A 339 -9.05 3.99 3.30
N LEU A 340 -9.53 3.46 4.43
CA LEU A 340 -8.85 2.37 5.15
C LEU A 340 -8.86 1.08 4.33
N ASP A 341 -9.96 0.75 3.66
CA ASP A 341 -10.07 -0.41 2.78
C ASP A 341 -9.07 -0.34 1.60
N LEU A 342 -8.93 0.82 0.97
CA LEU A 342 -7.92 1.07 -0.08
C LEU A 342 -6.48 0.89 0.42
N LEU A 343 -6.23 1.11 1.70
CA LEU A 343 -4.95 0.82 2.36
C LEU A 343 -4.84 -0.64 2.83
N GLY A 344 -5.89 -1.45 2.63
CA GLY A 344 -5.99 -2.82 3.13
C GLY A 344 -6.04 -2.91 4.65
N ILE A 345 -6.58 -1.90 5.33
CA ILE A 345 -6.72 -1.81 6.79
C ILE A 345 -8.18 -2.02 7.16
N GLU A 346 -8.45 -3.02 7.98
CA GLU A 346 -9.81 -3.35 8.41
C GLU A 346 -10.36 -2.33 9.40
N THR A 347 -11.63 -1.97 9.23
CA THR A 347 -12.38 -1.16 10.20
C THR A 347 -12.97 -2.02 11.32
N LEU A 348 -13.41 -1.37 12.38
CA LEU A 348 -14.00 -1.96 13.58
C LEU A 348 -15.37 -1.37 13.83
N ASP A 349 -16.35 -2.18 14.18
CA ASP A 349 -17.67 -1.69 14.55
C ASP A 349 -17.72 -1.25 16.02
N LYS A 350 -16.91 -1.91 16.86
CA LYS A 350 -16.75 -1.61 18.30
C LYS A 350 -15.27 -1.71 18.69
N MET A 351 -14.90 -0.97 19.69
CA MET A 351 -13.56 -1.00 20.29
C MET A 351 -13.64 -0.62 21.76
#